data_6b8933d711fce61607d7a5033d9610db
#
_entry.id   6b8933d711fce61607d7a5033d9610db
#
_cell.length_a   1.000
_cell.length_b   1.000
_cell.length_c   1.000
_cell.angle_alpha   90.00
_cell.angle_beta   90.00
_cell.angle_gamma   90.00
#
_symmetry.space_group_name_H-M   'P 1'
#
loop_
_entity.id
_entity.type
_entity.pdbx_description
1 polymer ?
#
loop_
_entity_poly.entity_id
_entity_poly.type
_entity_poly.pdbx_seq_one_letter_code
_entity_poly.pdbx_strand_id
1 'polypeptide(L)'
;MVNRFFRLPAVWLCLALAALCALTAAQVLRLEWTLPIARLFDAPDSLPIAALTVQNNTLPRMAMALLAGGATAAATMLMQQLMRNPLASDSTLAVSSGAQTALVAATVAAPALLDYGGSAVAFAGAAAALGGVLALSARR
;
A
#
# COMPACT_ATOMS: atom_id res chain seq x y z
N MET A 1 19.83 7.11 -28.52
CA MET A 1 18.44 7.18 -29.07
C MET A 1 17.41 6.41 -28.25
N VAL A 2 17.79 5.64 -27.23
CA VAL A 2 16.93 4.78 -26.40
C VAL A 2 16.08 5.55 -25.34
N ASN A 3 16.45 6.76 -24.99
CA ASN A 3 15.87 7.51 -23.87
C ASN A 3 14.51 8.21 -24.15
N ARG A 4 14.03 8.27 -25.37
CA ARG A 4 12.75 8.91 -25.71
C ARG A 4 11.55 7.96 -25.61
N PHE A 5 11.74 6.68 -25.87
CA PHE A 5 10.64 5.68 -25.81
C PHE A 5 10.22 5.32 -24.40
N PHE A 6 11.10 5.40 -23.41
CA PHE A 6 10.77 5.12 -22.00
C PHE A 6 10.11 6.28 -21.25
N ARG A 7 10.28 7.51 -21.71
CA ARG A 7 9.68 8.69 -21.05
C ARG A 7 8.17 8.83 -21.32
N LEU A 8 7.71 8.45 -22.48
CA LEU A 8 6.30 8.55 -22.85
C LEU A 8 5.38 7.70 -21.97
N PRO A 9 5.62 6.39 -21.76
CA PRO A 9 4.75 5.58 -20.91
C PRO A 9 4.80 6.01 -19.43
N ALA A 10 5.95 6.46 -18.91
CA ALA A 10 6.07 6.93 -17.53
C ALA A 10 5.27 8.21 -17.29
N VAL A 11 5.27 9.15 -18.24
CA VAL A 11 4.47 10.38 -18.15
C VAL A 11 2.97 10.07 -18.17
N TRP A 12 2.54 9.16 -19.05
CA TRP A 12 1.13 8.74 -19.11
C TRP A 12 0.69 7.99 -17.85
N LEU A 13 1.56 7.17 -17.26
CA LEU A 13 1.31 6.52 -15.97
C LEU A 13 1.19 7.54 -14.83
N CYS A 14 2.08 8.52 -14.77
CA CYS A 14 1.98 9.60 -13.77
C CYS A 14 0.71 10.44 -13.95
N LEU A 15 0.32 10.75 -15.19
CA LEU A 15 -0.91 11.47 -15.49
C LEU A 15 -2.15 10.63 -15.13
N ALA A 16 -2.15 9.34 -15.42
CA ALA A 16 -3.24 8.44 -15.04
C ALA A 16 -3.38 8.31 -13.51
N LEU A 17 -2.27 8.17 -12.80
CA LEU A 17 -2.24 8.16 -11.33
C LEU A 17 -2.72 9.50 -10.75
N ALA A 18 -2.25 10.62 -11.28
CA ALA A 18 -2.70 11.95 -10.87
C ALA A 18 -4.19 12.15 -11.14
N ALA A 19 -4.69 11.70 -12.30
CA ALA A 19 -6.11 11.74 -12.62
C ALA A 19 -6.94 10.85 -11.69
N LEU A 20 -6.46 9.65 -11.36
CA LEU A 20 -7.12 8.76 -10.40
C LEU A 20 -7.16 9.37 -9.00
N CYS A 21 -6.08 9.97 -8.53
CA CYS A 21 -6.03 10.69 -7.27
C CYS A 21 -6.97 11.92 -7.27
N ALA A 22 -7.01 12.65 -8.38
CA ALA A 22 -7.92 13.80 -8.53
C ALA A 22 -9.39 13.36 -8.55
N LEU A 23 -9.71 12.24 -9.23
CA LEU A 23 -11.05 11.66 -9.23
C LEU A 23 -11.50 11.17 -7.86
N THR A 24 -10.61 10.47 -7.12
CA THR A 24 -10.92 10.02 -5.76
C THR A 24 -11.07 11.21 -4.81
N ALA A 25 -10.21 12.20 -4.90
CA ALA A 25 -10.35 13.45 -4.15
C ALA A 25 -11.64 14.19 -4.49
N ALA A 26 -12.00 14.28 -5.78
CA ALA A 26 -13.26 14.91 -6.22
C ALA A 26 -14.50 14.13 -5.74
N GLN A 27 -14.45 12.80 -5.68
CA GLN A 27 -15.54 11.99 -5.12
C GLN A 27 -15.69 12.23 -3.61
N VAL A 28 -14.59 12.30 -2.87
CA VAL A 28 -14.60 12.62 -1.44
C VAL A 28 -15.13 14.05 -1.21
N LEU A 29 -14.68 15.00 -2.02
CA LEU A 29 -15.15 16.40 -1.96
C LEU A 29 -16.61 16.55 -2.41
N ARG A 30 -17.10 15.79 -3.39
CA ARG A 30 -18.50 15.83 -3.83
C ARG A 30 -19.49 15.33 -2.76
N LEU A 31 -19.06 14.38 -1.93
CA LEU A 31 -19.88 13.91 -0.81
C LEU A 31 -20.07 14.99 0.26
N GLU A 32 -19.24 16.06 0.27
CA GLU A 32 -19.14 16.99 1.38
C GLU A 32 -19.04 18.48 0.97
N TRP A 33 -19.66 18.87 -0.16
CA TRP A 33 -19.66 20.27 -0.62
C TRP A 33 -20.25 21.29 0.39
N THR A 34 -20.79 20.83 1.50
CA THR A 34 -21.34 21.66 2.56
C THR A 34 -20.37 21.97 3.70
N LEU A 35 -19.20 21.35 3.71
CA LEU A 35 -18.23 21.52 4.79
C LEU A 35 -17.01 22.31 4.30
N PRO A 36 -16.72 23.50 4.86
CA PRO A 36 -15.47 24.18 4.58
C PRO A 36 -14.31 23.33 5.10
N ILE A 37 -13.31 23.11 4.25
CA ILE A 37 -12.10 22.30 4.54
C ILE A 37 -11.42 22.75 5.87
N ALA A 38 -11.55 24.02 6.23
CA ALA A 38 -11.04 24.56 7.48
C ALA A 38 -11.65 23.91 8.73
N ARG A 39 -12.89 23.44 8.67
CA ARG A 39 -13.57 22.79 9.80
C ARG A 39 -13.16 21.32 9.99
N LEU A 40 -12.49 20.69 9.02
CA LEU A 40 -11.98 19.33 9.14
C LEU A 40 -10.93 19.17 10.27
N PHE A 41 -10.37 20.28 10.75
CA PHE A 41 -9.37 20.29 11.84
C PHE A 41 -9.93 20.82 13.16
N ASP A 42 -11.25 21.13 13.22
CA ASP A 42 -11.91 21.55 14.44
C ASP A 42 -12.13 20.37 15.42
N ALA A 43 -12.45 20.70 16.66
CA ALA A 43 -12.69 19.68 17.69
C ALA A 43 -13.84 18.74 17.31
N PRO A 44 -13.74 17.43 17.60
CA PRO A 44 -14.70 16.43 17.14
C PRO A 44 -16.13 16.65 17.61
N ASP A 45 -16.32 17.33 18.75
CA ASP A 45 -17.65 17.57 19.34
C ASP A 45 -18.52 18.58 18.56
N SER A 46 -17.92 19.35 17.65
CA SER A 46 -18.61 20.38 16.85
C SER A 46 -18.85 19.97 15.40
N LEU A 47 -18.41 18.76 15.01
CA LEU A 47 -18.43 18.31 13.63
C LEU A 47 -19.67 17.46 13.29
N PRO A 48 -20.29 17.63 12.12
CA PRO A 48 -21.30 16.70 11.62
C PRO A 48 -20.69 15.32 11.38
N ILE A 49 -21.52 14.26 11.50
CA ILE A 49 -21.11 12.85 11.37
C ILE A 49 -20.30 12.57 10.10
N ALA A 50 -20.65 13.25 9.00
CA ALA A 50 -19.96 13.12 7.73
C ALA A 50 -18.49 13.60 7.82
N ALA A 51 -18.24 14.74 8.48
CA ALA A 51 -16.87 15.25 8.67
C ALA A 51 -16.04 14.36 9.58
N LEU A 52 -16.64 13.80 10.62
CA LEU A 52 -15.99 12.81 11.49
C LEU A 52 -15.58 11.56 10.71
N THR A 53 -16.42 11.11 9.77
CA THR A 53 -16.08 9.97 8.91
C THR A 53 -14.90 10.26 8.00
N VAL A 54 -14.83 11.46 7.43
CA VAL A 54 -13.68 11.88 6.61
C VAL A 54 -12.42 12.00 7.45
N GLN A 55 -12.49 12.64 8.60
CA GLN A 55 -11.35 12.85 9.48
C GLN A 55 -10.80 11.55 10.05
N ASN A 56 -11.64 10.65 10.54
CA ASN A 56 -11.22 9.46 11.27
C ASN A 56 -11.06 8.21 10.37
N ASN A 57 -11.67 8.18 9.20
CA ASN A 57 -11.62 7.01 8.32
C ASN A 57 -10.94 7.32 6.98
N THR A 58 -11.44 8.32 6.24
CA THR A 58 -10.98 8.56 4.87
C THR A 58 -9.56 9.11 4.81
N LEU A 59 -9.26 10.15 5.58
CA LEU A 59 -7.93 10.78 5.61
C LEU A 59 -6.81 9.83 6.05
N PRO A 60 -6.94 9.09 7.17
CA PRO A 60 -5.92 8.12 7.56
C PRO A 60 -5.73 7.01 6.54
N ARG A 61 -6.81 6.51 5.94
CA ARG A 61 -6.73 5.47 4.90
C ARG A 61 -6.01 5.96 3.64
N MET A 62 -6.28 7.18 3.20
CA MET A 62 -5.57 7.77 2.05
C MET A 62 -4.08 7.96 2.35
N ALA A 63 -3.73 8.47 3.54
CA ALA A 63 -2.35 8.63 3.96
C ALA A 63 -1.61 7.28 4.02
N MET A 64 -2.24 6.26 4.60
CA MET A 64 -1.67 4.90 4.67
C MET A 64 -1.53 4.27 3.29
N ALA A 65 -2.48 4.48 2.37
CA ALA A 65 -2.38 3.97 1.01
C ALA A 65 -1.22 4.60 0.23
N LEU A 66 -1.00 5.91 0.39
CA LEU A 66 0.14 6.62 -0.21
C LEU A 66 1.47 6.13 0.36
N LEU A 67 1.57 6.00 1.68
CA LEU A 67 2.78 5.50 2.34
C LEU A 67 3.09 4.05 1.95
N ALA A 68 2.09 3.17 1.98
CA ALA A 68 2.25 1.78 1.60
C ALA A 68 2.62 1.63 0.11
N GLY A 69 1.94 2.38 -0.77
CA GLY A 69 2.25 2.39 -2.20
C GLY A 69 3.67 2.92 -2.50
N GLY A 70 4.08 3.99 -1.82
CA GLY A 70 5.44 4.52 -1.92
C GLY A 70 6.50 3.54 -1.41
N ALA A 71 6.26 2.91 -0.27
CA ALA A 71 7.16 1.92 0.31
C ALA A 71 7.32 0.68 -0.59
N THR A 72 6.22 0.15 -1.13
CA THR A 72 6.27 -1.00 -2.05
C THR A 72 6.97 -0.66 -3.37
N ALA A 73 6.75 0.54 -3.91
CA ALA A 73 7.45 0.99 -5.11
C ALA A 73 8.97 1.11 -4.87
N ALA A 74 9.38 1.70 -3.75
CA ALA A 74 10.79 1.81 -3.38
C ALA A 74 11.43 0.42 -3.16
N ALA A 75 10.75 -0.48 -2.46
CA ALA A 75 11.23 -1.84 -2.23
C ALA A 75 11.39 -2.60 -3.56
N THR A 76 10.43 -2.48 -4.48
CA THR A 76 10.51 -3.09 -5.80
C THR A 76 11.70 -2.57 -6.61
N MET A 77 11.93 -1.24 -6.60
CA MET A 77 13.10 -0.63 -7.27
C MET A 77 14.42 -1.16 -6.71
N LEU A 78 14.54 -1.23 -5.38
CA LEU A 78 15.75 -1.78 -4.73
C LEU A 78 15.97 -3.25 -5.08
N MET A 79 14.90 -4.05 -5.11
CA MET A 79 14.97 -5.45 -5.53
C MET A 79 15.44 -5.61 -6.97
N GLN A 80 14.89 -4.83 -7.89
CA GLN A 80 15.29 -4.85 -9.30
C GLN A 80 16.78 -4.51 -9.48
N GLN A 81 17.28 -3.53 -8.73
CA GLN A 81 18.70 -3.16 -8.75
C GLN A 81 19.60 -4.25 -8.16
N LEU A 82 19.21 -4.80 -7.01
CA LEU A 82 19.97 -5.83 -6.31
C LEU A 82 20.08 -7.12 -7.14
N MET A 83 18.96 -7.54 -7.73
CA MET A 83 18.90 -8.75 -8.56
C MET A 83 19.32 -8.52 -10.01
N ARG A 84 19.59 -7.27 -10.39
CA ARG A 84 19.87 -6.85 -11.79
C ARG A 84 18.84 -7.40 -12.79
N ASN A 85 17.61 -7.56 -12.33
CA ASN A 85 16.51 -8.12 -13.11
C ASN A 85 15.29 -7.18 -13.03
N PRO A 86 14.87 -6.57 -14.14
CA PRO A 86 13.73 -5.66 -14.16
C PRO A 86 12.38 -6.37 -13.90
N LEU A 87 12.34 -7.70 -13.94
CA LEU A 87 11.15 -8.49 -13.65
C LEU A 87 11.03 -8.88 -12.17
N ALA A 88 12.02 -8.54 -11.35
CA ALA A 88 11.96 -8.80 -9.91
C ALA A 88 10.91 -7.89 -9.25
N SER A 89 10.04 -8.49 -8.46
CA SER A 89 9.02 -7.82 -7.66
C SER A 89 8.80 -8.59 -6.36
N ASP A 90 8.09 -7.99 -5.43
CA ASP A 90 7.67 -8.63 -4.18
C ASP A 90 6.80 -9.88 -4.41
N SER A 91 5.98 -9.86 -5.46
CA SER A 91 5.16 -11.02 -5.86
C SER A 91 5.98 -12.15 -6.46
N THR A 92 7.04 -11.86 -7.24
CA THR A 92 7.91 -12.90 -7.82
C THR A 92 8.75 -13.62 -6.75
N LEU A 93 9.05 -12.95 -5.65
CA LEU A 93 9.75 -13.53 -4.51
C LEU A 93 8.83 -14.09 -3.42
N ALA A 94 7.55 -14.19 -3.71
CA ALA A 94 6.52 -14.71 -2.82
C ALA A 94 6.40 -13.96 -1.47
N VAL A 95 6.94 -12.75 -1.35
CA VAL A 95 6.94 -11.97 -0.11
C VAL A 95 5.52 -11.57 0.29
N SER A 96 4.78 -10.98 -0.63
CA SER A 96 3.39 -10.56 -0.40
C SER A 96 2.44 -11.75 -0.18
N SER A 97 2.61 -12.83 -0.95
CA SER A 97 1.80 -14.04 -0.79
C SER A 97 2.10 -14.75 0.54
N GLY A 98 3.35 -14.74 0.99
CA GLY A 98 3.73 -15.26 2.30
C GLY A 98 3.11 -14.48 3.46
N ALA A 99 3.13 -13.14 3.38
CA ALA A 99 2.47 -12.29 4.36
C ALA A 99 0.96 -12.54 4.43
N GLN A 100 0.28 -12.61 3.29
CA GLN A 100 -1.15 -12.87 3.22
C GLN A 100 -1.52 -14.26 3.73
N THR A 101 -0.75 -15.28 3.37
CA THR A 101 -0.97 -16.66 3.85
C THR A 101 -0.84 -16.74 5.36
N ALA A 102 0.18 -16.08 5.95
CA ALA A 102 0.35 -16.05 7.39
C ALA A 102 -0.79 -15.33 8.10
N LEU A 103 -1.29 -14.20 7.56
CA LEU A 103 -2.44 -13.50 8.10
C LEU A 103 -3.70 -14.36 8.06
N VAL A 104 -3.99 -15.00 6.93
CA VAL A 104 -5.15 -15.90 6.81
C VAL A 104 -5.03 -17.08 7.76
N ALA A 105 -3.87 -17.70 7.86
CA ALA A 105 -3.63 -18.79 8.79
C ALA A 105 -3.81 -18.35 10.25
N ALA A 106 -3.31 -17.18 10.62
CA ALA A 106 -3.47 -16.62 11.95
C ALA A 106 -4.96 -16.30 12.25
N THR A 107 -5.70 -15.77 11.28
CA THR A 107 -7.14 -15.48 11.42
C THR A 107 -7.93 -16.76 11.75
N VAL A 108 -7.56 -17.89 11.14
CA VAL A 108 -8.26 -19.16 11.34
C VAL A 108 -7.80 -19.88 12.60
N ALA A 109 -6.48 -19.94 12.84
CA ALA A 109 -5.91 -20.76 13.91
C ALA A 109 -5.79 -20.04 15.26
N ALA A 110 -5.54 -18.73 15.24
CA ALA A 110 -5.24 -17.95 16.45
C ALA A 110 -5.61 -16.46 16.25
N PRO A 111 -6.91 -16.09 16.18
CA PRO A 111 -7.35 -14.72 15.92
C PRO A 111 -6.84 -13.71 16.93
N ALA A 112 -6.63 -14.13 18.18
CA ALA A 112 -6.09 -13.27 19.25
C ALA A 112 -4.66 -12.74 18.94
N LEU A 113 -3.89 -13.40 18.08
CA LEU A 113 -2.58 -12.90 17.65
C LEU A 113 -2.67 -11.65 16.77
N LEU A 114 -3.81 -11.46 16.10
CA LEU A 114 -4.02 -10.33 15.20
C LEU A 114 -4.34 -9.05 15.96
N ASP A 115 -4.97 -9.15 17.13
CA ASP A 115 -5.32 -8.00 17.97
C ASP A 115 -4.07 -7.27 18.49
N TYR A 116 -2.98 -8.02 18.73
CA TYR A 116 -1.75 -7.49 19.30
C TYR A 116 -0.59 -7.35 18.31
N GLY A 117 -0.67 -7.97 17.15
CA GLY A 117 0.50 -8.03 16.29
C GLY A 117 0.28 -8.52 14.85
N GLY A 118 -0.81 -8.17 14.20
CA GLY A 118 -1.07 -8.56 12.81
C GLY A 118 0.07 -8.19 11.85
N SER A 119 0.74 -7.05 12.07
CA SER A 119 1.92 -6.65 11.29
C SER A 119 3.12 -7.56 11.51
N ALA A 120 3.33 -8.03 12.73
CA ALA A 120 4.42 -8.98 13.04
C ALA A 120 4.16 -10.34 12.40
N VAL A 121 2.92 -10.82 12.40
CA VAL A 121 2.52 -12.06 11.72
C VAL A 121 2.75 -11.95 10.21
N ALA A 122 2.33 -10.84 9.60
CA ALA A 122 2.56 -10.58 8.18
C ALA A 122 4.05 -10.55 7.83
N PHE A 123 4.86 -9.88 8.65
CA PHE A 123 6.30 -9.80 8.47
C PHE A 123 6.97 -11.17 8.59
N ALA A 124 6.60 -11.95 9.60
CA ALA A 124 7.13 -13.31 9.77
C ALA A 124 6.77 -14.21 8.58
N GLY A 125 5.54 -14.13 8.07
CA GLY A 125 5.11 -14.86 6.89
C GLY A 125 5.87 -14.46 5.62
N ALA A 126 6.10 -13.17 5.43
CA ALA A 126 6.91 -12.65 4.33
C ALA A 126 8.35 -13.14 4.38
N ALA A 127 8.97 -13.06 5.57
CA ALA A 127 10.34 -13.50 5.80
C ALA A 127 10.50 -15.03 5.62
N ALA A 128 9.54 -15.82 6.08
CA ALA A 128 9.54 -17.27 5.91
C ALA A 128 9.41 -17.66 4.43
N ALA A 129 8.55 -17.02 3.67
CA ALA A 129 8.38 -17.25 2.24
C ALA A 129 9.65 -16.90 1.46
N LEU A 130 10.23 -15.73 1.72
CA LEU A 130 11.49 -15.31 1.10
C LEU A 130 12.63 -16.26 1.44
N GLY A 131 12.77 -16.63 2.72
CA GLY A 131 13.79 -17.60 3.17
C GLY A 131 13.64 -18.96 2.51
N GLY A 132 12.40 -19.43 2.34
CA GLY A 132 12.10 -20.67 1.62
C GLY A 132 12.53 -20.63 0.16
N VAL A 133 12.20 -19.53 -0.55
CA VAL A 133 12.61 -19.34 -1.95
C VAL A 133 14.13 -19.30 -2.09
N LEU A 134 14.82 -18.56 -1.21
CA LEU A 134 16.29 -18.49 -1.22
C LEU A 134 16.95 -19.81 -0.90
N ALA A 135 16.44 -20.57 0.09
CA ALA A 135 16.98 -21.88 0.45
C ALA A 135 16.83 -22.91 -0.68
N LEU A 136 15.68 -22.87 -1.39
CA LEU A 136 15.47 -23.73 -2.57
C LEU A 136 16.37 -23.34 -3.73
N SER A 137 16.58 -22.04 -3.93
CA SER A 137 17.47 -21.54 -4.99
C SER A 137 18.94 -21.88 -4.73
N ALA A 138 19.39 -21.86 -3.47
CA ALA A 138 20.77 -22.17 -3.09
C ALA A 138 21.14 -23.66 -3.24
N ARG A 139 20.14 -24.54 -3.38
CA ARG A 139 20.37 -25.99 -3.56
C ARG A 139 20.58 -26.43 -5.03
N ARG A 140 20.47 -25.47 -5.97
CA ARG A 140 20.74 -25.69 -7.40
C ARG A 140 22.10 -25.14 -7.79
#